data_07f5317188705603e9d68517eca05278
#
_entry.id   07f5317188705603e9d68517eca05278
#
_cell.length_a   1.000
_cell.length_b   1.000
_cell.length_c   1.000
_cell.angle_alpha   90.00
_cell.angle_beta   90.00
_cell.angle_gamma   90.00
#
_symmetry.space_group_name_H-M   'P 1'
#
loop_
_entity.id
_entity.type
_entity.pdbx_description
1 polymer ?
#
loop_
_entity_poly.entity_id
_entity_poly.type
_entity_poly.pdbx_seq_one_letter_code
_entity_poly.pdbx_strand_id
1 'polypeptide(L)'
;MILNHTVEALMERRSIRSYRSEQVSEEELTDILKTGKYAPSAMGRQARHFTVIQNKALLADIRAAMQDATDDPFYGAPTVIVLSAPADARFAPEDTSCAIMNLMLAAH
;
A
#
# COMPACT_ATOMS: atom_id res chain seq x y z
N MET A 1 -20.20 -22.66 -3.54
CA MET A 1 -18.94 -21.92 -3.42
C MET A 1 -18.35 -22.17 -2.05
N ILE A 2 -17.05 -22.44 -1.99
CA ILE A 2 -16.36 -22.60 -0.71
C ILE A 2 -15.98 -21.22 -0.22
N LEU A 3 -16.48 -20.82 0.97
CA LEU A 3 -16.18 -19.55 1.59
C LEU A 3 -15.25 -19.76 2.79
N ASN A 4 -14.23 -18.93 2.88
CA ASN A 4 -13.39 -18.78 4.05
C ASN A 4 -13.02 -17.30 4.18
N HIS A 5 -12.40 -16.93 5.29
CA HIS A 5 -12.07 -15.51 5.54
C HIS A 5 -11.23 -14.87 4.44
N THR A 6 -10.33 -15.63 3.84
CA THR A 6 -9.50 -15.11 2.75
C THR A 6 -10.35 -14.81 1.51
N VAL A 7 -11.21 -15.75 1.13
CA VAL A 7 -12.09 -15.57 -0.03
C VAL A 7 -13.04 -14.40 0.21
N GLU A 8 -13.60 -14.31 1.40
CA GLU A 8 -14.49 -13.21 1.79
C GLU A 8 -13.78 -11.85 1.67
N ALA A 9 -12.58 -11.72 2.22
CA ALA A 9 -11.81 -10.48 2.15
C ALA A 9 -11.50 -10.09 0.70
N LEU A 10 -11.14 -11.04 -0.13
CA LEU A 10 -10.89 -10.81 -1.55
C LEU A 10 -12.12 -10.26 -2.28
N MET A 11 -13.29 -10.77 -1.94
CA MET A 11 -14.56 -10.39 -2.58
C MET A 11 -15.11 -9.08 -2.01
N GLU A 12 -14.88 -8.80 -0.75
CA GLU A 12 -15.44 -7.63 -0.05
C GLU A 12 -14.60 -6.37 -0.20
N ARG A 13 -13.31 -6.51 -0.50
CA ARG A 13 -12.43 -5.33 -0.67
C ARG A 13 -13.01 -4.37 -1.71
N ARG A 14 -12.91 -3.09 -1.41
CA ARG A 14 -13.31 -2.02 -2.32
C ARG A 14 -12.21 -0.96 -2.40
N SER A 15 -12.22 -0.22 -3.48
CA SER A 15 -11.36 0.95 -3.62
C SER A 15 -11.92 2.07 -2.75
N ILE A 16 -11.22 2.34 -1.64
CA ILE A 16 -11.60 3.37 -0.68
C ILE A 16 -10.93 4.68 -1.07
N ARG A 17 -11.71 5.76 -1.16
CA ARG A 17 -11.21 7.10 -1.52
C ARG A 17 -11.69 8.16 -0.55
N SER A 18 -12.00 7.76 0.68
CA SER A 18 -12.35 8.66 1.78
C SER A 18 -11.85 8.02 3.05
N TYR A 19 -11.03 8.72 3.79
CA TYR A 19 -10.33 8.19 4.95
C TYR A 19 -10.69 8.99 6.20
N ARG A 20 -10.63 8.32 7.36
CA ARG A 20 -10.73 9.00 8.64
C ARG A 20 -9.45 9.81 8.88
N SER A 21 -9.56 10.87 9.67
CA SER A 21 -8.40 11.65 10.10
C SER A 21 -7.56 10.93 11.17
N GLU A 22 -8.16 9.94 11.82
CA GLU A 22 -7.51 9.14 12.85
C GLU A 22 -6.38 8.31 12.24
N GLN A 23 -5.20 8.37 12.87
CA GLN A 23 -4.04 7.60 12.42
C GLN A 23 -4.19 6.14 12.79
N VAL A 24 -3.74 5.27 11.88
CA VAL A 24 -3.63 3.83 12.13
C VAL A 24 -2.66 3.59 13.30
N SER A 25 -2.94 2.62 14.16
CA SER A 25 -2.05 2.29 15.27
C SER A 25 -0.74 1.68 14.77
N GLU A 26 0.30 1.77 15.59
CA GLU A 26 1.59 1.17 15.28
C GLU A 26 1.49 -0.34 15.07
N GLU A 27 0.68 -1.00 15.88
CA GLU A 27 0.43 -2.44 15.79
C GLU A 27 -0.26 -2.80 14.48
N GLU A 28 -1.33 -2.09 14.13
CA GLU A 28 -2.05 -2.30 12.87
C GLU A 28 -1.14 -2.06 11.67
N LEU A 29 -0.36 -0.98 11.68
CA LEU A 29 0.57 -0.66 10.61
C LEU A 29 1.63 -1.74 10.45
N THR A 30 2.18 -2.24 11.56
CA THR A 30 3.17 -3.32 11.56
C THR A 30 2.59 -4.59 10.94
N ASP A 31 1.37 -4.95 11.30
CA ASP A 31 0.72 -6.13 10.74
C ASP A 31 0.47 -5.98 9.23
N ILE A 32 0.00 -4.82 8.81
CA ILE A 32 -0.22 -4.51 7.38
C ILE A 32 1.10 -4.66 6.60
N LEU A 33 2.17 -4.02 7.07
CA LEU A 33 3.48 -4.08 6.41
C LEU A 33 4.03 -5.51 6.35
N LYS A 34 3.81 -6.28 7.40
CA LYS A 34 4.22 -7.68 7.45
C LYS A 34 3.58 -8.49 6.32
N THR A 35 2.31 -8.29 6.05
CA THR A 35 1.63 -9.01 4.96
C THR A 35 2.24 -8.69 3.60
N GLY A 36 2.69 -7.45 3.41
CA GLY A 36 3.37 -7.06 2.17
C GLY A 36 4.67 -7.83 1.94
N LYS A 37 5.39 -8.12 3.00
CA LYS A 37 6.64 -8.89 2.92
C LYS A 37 6.42 -10.36 2.54
N TYR A 38 5.24 -10.88 2.81
CA TYR A 38 4.89 -12.27 2.46
C TYR A 38 4.37 -12.42 1.04
N ALA A 39 4.18 -11.33 0.31
CA ALA A 39 3.76 -11.43 -1.08
C ALA A 39 4.82 -12.11 -1.94
N PRO A 40 4.43 -12.88 -2.96
CA PRO A 40 5.40 -13.53 -3.83
C PRO A 40 6.25 -12.50 -4.57
N SER A 41 7.47 -12.87 -4.90
CA SER A 41 8.37 -12.08 -5.72
C SER A 41 9.12 -12.99 -6.67
N ALA A 42 9.56 -12.45 -7.80
CA ALA A 42 10.30 -13.21 -8.80
C ALA A 42 11.55 -13.82 -8.19
N MET A 43 11.68 -15.16 -8.28
CA MET A 43 12.80 -15.93 -7.72
C MET A 43 13.03 -15.69 -6.22
N GLY A 44 12.01 -15.24 -5.50
CA GLY A 44 12.09 -14.96 -4.06
C GLY A 44 13.06 -13.84 -3.68
N ARG A 45 13.41 -12.98 -4.62
CA ARG A 45 14.42 -11.91 -4.39
C ARG A 45 13.93 -10.79 -3.51
N GLN A 46 12.61 -10.59 -3.43
CA GLN A 46 11.99 -9.50 -2.65
C GLN A 46 12.61 -8.13 -2.95
N ALA A 47 12.88 -7.87 -4.23
CA ALA A 47 13.52 -6.63 -4.69
C ALA A 47 12.50 -5.48 -4.70
N ARG A 48 11.96 -5.16 -3.53
CA ARG A 48 10.99 -4.08 -3.34
C ARG A 48 11.19 -3.42 -1.99
N HIS A 49 10.84 -2.16 -1.91
CA HIS A 49 11.02 -1.35 -0.71
C HIS A 49 9.70 -0.71 -0.31
N PHE A 50 9.43 -0.66 0.99
CA PHE A 50 8.25 -0.05 1.58
C PHE A 50 8.65 1.24 2.29
N THR A 51 8.07 2.35 1.87
CA THR A 51 8.28 3.64 2.54
C THR A 51 6.97 4.10 3.14
N VAL A 52 6.95 4.30 4.45
CA VAL A 52 5.76 4.75 5.19
C VAL A 52 5.88 6.24 5.45
N ILE A 53 4.85 6.99 5.05
CA ILE A 53 4.81 8.43 5.21
C ILE A 53 3.59 8.80 6.04
N GLN A 54 3.82 9.43 7.20
CA GLN A 54 2.77 9.85 8.13
C GLN A 54 2.88 11.33 8.50
N ASN A 55 3.94 12.00 8.08
CA ASN A 55 4.15 13.42 8.34
C ASN A 55 3.28 14.26 7.41
N LYS A 56 2.37 15.05 7.98
CA LYS A 56 1.42 15.87 7.20
C LYS A 56 2.12 16.86 6.28
N ALA A 57 3.19 17.49 6.75
CA ALA A 57 3.92 18.48 5.96
C ALA A 57 4.59 17.81 4.76
N LEU A 58 5.20 16.64 4.96
CA LEU A 58 5.82 15.88 3.88
C LEU A 58 4.78 15.40 2.87
N LEU A 59 3.64 14.90 3.33
CA LEU A 59 2.55 14.50 2.42
C LEU A 59 2.06 15.68 1.58
N ALA A 60 1.96 16.88 2.18
CA ALA A 60 1.59 18.08 1.46
C ALA A 60 2.63 18.48 0.41
N ASP A 61 3.92 18.34 0.74
CA ASP A 61 5.01 18.64 -0.18
C ASP A 61 5.03 17.66 -1.36
N ILE A 62 4.83 16.38 -1.10
CA ILE A 62 4.76 15.36 -2.14
C ILE A 62 3.57 15.62 -3.07
N ARG A 63 2.41 15.91 -2.50
CA ARG A 63 1.22 16.24 -3.28
C ARG A 63 1.47 17.44 -4.19
N ALA A 64 2.10 18.49 -3.66
CA ALA A 64 2.42 19.68 -4.43
C ALA A 64 3.42 19.44 -5.55
N ALA A 65 4.31 18.46 -5.37
CA ALA A 65 5.31 18.08 -6.36
C ALA A 65 4.76 17.16 -7.45
N MET A 66 3.61 16.56 -7.26
CA MET A 66 2.99 15.68 -8.27
C MET A 66 2.41 16.53 -9.39
N GLN A 67 2.93 16.31 -10.60
CA GLN A 67 2.44 17.00 -11.79
C GLN A 67 1.01 16.50 -12.11
N ASP A 68 0.19 17.41 -12.59
CA ASP A 68 -1.19 17.14 -13.02
C ASP A 68 -2.16 16.75 -11.90
N ALA A 69 -1.75 16.85 -10.64
CA ALA A 69 -2.64 16.62 -9.51
C ALA A 69 -3.50 17.85 -9.26
N THR A 70 -4.72 17.88 -9.82
CA THR A 70 -5.69 18.94 -9.53
C THR A 70 -6.36 18.71 -8.17
N ASP A 71 -6.47 17.45 -7.76
CA ASP A 71 -7.05 17.02 -6.49
C ASP A 71 -6.00 16.31 -5.64
N ASP A 72 -6.33 16.04 -4.36
CA ASP A 72 -5.45 15.30 -3.48
C ASP A 72 -5.40 13.81 -3.91
N PRO A 73 -4.25 13.33 -4.45
CA PRO A 73 -4.16 11.95 -4.89
C PRO A 73 -4.20 10.95 -3.73
N PHE A 74 -4.02 11.42 -2.50
CA PHE A 74 -4.05 10.59 -1.30
C PHE A 74 -5.41 10.61 -0.59
N TYR A 75 -6.36 11.38 -1.10
CA TYR A 75 -7.72 11.48 -0.55
C TYR A 75 -7.75 11.77 0.96
N GLY A 76 -6.79 12.56 1.43
CA GLY A 76 -6.68 12.91 2.84
C GLY A 76 -6.22 11.78 3.76
N ALA A 77 -5.67 10.70 3.21
CA ALA A 77 -5.18 9.58 4.02
C ALA A 77 -4.07 10.04 4.98
N PRO A 78 -4.16 9.67 6.27
CA PRO A 78 -3.13 10.05 7.25
C PRO A 78 -1.85 9.23 7.14
N THR A 79 -1.90 8.08 6.47
CA THR A 79 -0.74 7.23 6.18
C THR A 79 -0.72 6.89 4.71
N VAL A 80 0.43 7.03 4.08
CA VAL A 80 0.67 6.59 2.71
C VAL A 80 1.86 5.63 2.71
N ILE A 81 1.69 4.50 2.05
CA ILE A 81 2.76 3.51 1.89
C ILE A 81 3.17 3.50 0.42
N VAL A 82 4.44 3.81 0.17
CA VAL A 82 4.99 3.83 -1.18
C VAL A 82 5.79 2.56 -1.42
N LEU A 83 5.46 1.84 -2.48
CA LEU A 83 6.20 0.67 -2.92
C LEU A 83 7.17 1.10 -4.03
N SER A 84 8.43 0.74 -3.88
CA SER A 84 9.45 1.01 -4.88
C SER A 84 10.32 -0.22 -5.11
N ALA A 85 11.01 -0.23 -6.24
CA ALA A 85 11.96 -1.30 -6.59
C ALA A 85 13.09 -0.69 -7.42
N PRO A 86 14.27 -1.37 -7.46
CA PRO A 86 15.34 -0.91 -8.34
C PRO A 86 14.87 -0.79 -9.79
N ALA A 87 15.31 0.25 -10.49
CA ALA A 87 14.89 0.52 -11.86
C ALA A 87 15.25 -0.62 -12.83
N ASP A 88 16.30 -1.37 -12.52
CA ASP A 88 16.78 -2.50 -13.30
C ASP A 88 16.17 -3.84 -12.89
N ALA A 89 15.30 -3.86 -11.88
CA ALA A 89 14.63 -5.09 -11.48
C ALA A 89 13.59 -5.49 -12.54
N ARG A 90 13.82 -6.63 -13.18
CA ARG A 90 13.04 -7.11 -14.33
C ARG A 90 11.54 -7.23 -14.04
N PHE A 91 11.21 -7.70 -12.86
CA PHE A 91 9.81 -7.96 -12.45
C PHE A 91 9.31 -6.95 -11.40
N ALA A 92 9.86 -5.73 -11.41
CA ALA A 92 9.48 -4.70 -10.45
C ALA A 92 7.97 -4.41 -10.41
N PRO A 93 7.28 -4.21 -11.56
CA PRO A 93 5.84 -3.96 -11.52
C PRO A 93 5.04 -5.13 -10.92
N GLU A 94 5.39 -6.35 -11.26
CA GLU A 94 4.70 -7.55 -10.77
C GLU A 94 4.93 -7.72 -9.26
N ASP A 95 6.18 -7.61 -8.82
CA ASP A 95 6.55 -7.80 -7.42
C ASP A 95 5.94 -6.73 -6.51
N THR A 96 5.96 -5.48 -6.94
CA THR A 96 5.34 -4.39 -6.17
C THR A 96 3.81 -4.49 -6.17
N SER A 97 3.20 -4.87 -7.28
CA SER A 97 1.75 -5.03 -7.40
C SER A 97 1.23 -6.14 -6.50
N CYS A 98 1.93 -7.28 -6.42
CA CYS A 98 1.57 -8.36 -5.50
C CYS A 98 1.60 -7.89 -4.05
N ALA A 99 2.63 -7.15 -3.66
CA ALA A 99 2.74 -6.61 -2.31
C ALA A 99 1.63 -5.60 -2.00
N ILE A 100 1.29 -4.73 -2.95
CA ILE A 100 0.20 -3.76 -2.79
C ILE A 100 -1.12 -4.47 -2.52
N MET A 101 -1.41 -5.55 -3.25
CA MET A 101 -2.64 -6.31 -3.03
C MET A 101 -2.70 -6.88 -1.61
N ASN A 102 -1.60 -7.43 -1.10
CA ASN A 102 -1.54 -7.93 0.27
C ASN A 102 -1.79 -6.79 1.28
N LEU A 103 -1.18 -5.63 1.07
CA LEU A 103 -1.39 -4.46 1.94
C LEU A 103 -2.85 -4.03 1.96
N MET A 104 -3.48 -3.96 0.79
CA MET A 104 -4.89 -3.56 0.68
C MET A 104 -5.83 -4.54 1.39
N LEU A 105 -5.58 -5.83 1.24
CA LEU A 105 -6.38 -6.87 1.91
C LEU A 105 -6.20 -6.81 3.42
N ALA A 106 -4.97 -6.62 3.90
CA ALA A 106 -4.70 -6.52 5.33
C ALA A 106 -5.30 -5.26 5.95
N ALA A 107 -5.32 -4.17 5.20
CA ALA A 107 -5.90 -2.90 5.67
C ALA A 107 -7.44 -2.90 5.65
N HIS A 108 -8.04 -3.80 4.89
CA HIS A 108 -9.49 -3.94 4.81
C HIS A 108 -10.06 -4.49 6.11
#